data_c1b5e9d9d475ec1a7fb6067a97f83e43
#
_entry.id   c1b5e9d9d475ec1a7fb6067a97f83e43
#
_cell.length_a   1.000
_cell.length_b   1.000
_cell.length_c   1.000
_cell.angle_alpha   90.00
_cell.angle_beta   90.00
_cell.angle_gamma   90.00
#
_symmetry.space_group_name_H-M   'P 1'
#
loop_
_entity.id
_entity.type
_entity.pdbx_description
1 polymer ?
#
loop_
_entity_poly.entity_id
_entity_poly.type
_entity_poly.pdbx_seq_one_letter_code
_entity_poly.pdbx_strand_id
1 'polypeptide(L)'
;PKDLIEEVFNELARRWVPIFNHYQDNGVDIGFELHPGEDLFDGATWEMFLDKVKGHKAAMINYDPSHFLLQQLDYLAFIDLYYDRINAFHVKDAEFNPNGRQGVYSGYQPWLNRAGRFRSLGDGQVDFKGIFSKLLEYGYNSWAVLEWECCIKSPEQGAAEGAPFIAGHIID
;
A
#
# COMPACT_ATOMS: atom_id res chain seq x y z
N PRO A 1 5.65 19.21 16.50
CA PRO A 1 6.73 20.15 16.23
C PRO A 1 7.63 19.60 15.13
N LYS A 2 8.12 20.48 14.24
CA LYS A 2 8.93 20.07 13.07
C LYS A 2 10.18 19.32 13.48
N ASP A 3 10.81 19.76 14.55
CA ASP A 3 12.04 19.18 15.09
C ASP A 3 11.84 17.72 15.56
N LEU A 4 10.67 17.39 16.13
CA LEU A 4 10.35 16.03 16.57
C LEU A 4 10.18 15.08 15.39
N ILE A 5 9.54 15.52 14.30
CA ILE A 5 9.41 14.72 13.08
C ILE A 5 10.78 14.40 12.50
N GLU A 6 11.65 15.39 12.40
CA GLU A 6 13.02 15.19 11.91
C GLU A 6 13.81 14.22 12.79
N GLU A 7 13.67 14.33 14.12
CA GLU A 7 14.29 13.40 15.08
C GLU A 7 13.82 11.96 14.87
N VAL A 8 12.50 11.75 14.69
CA VAL A 8 11.91 10.42 14.41
C VAL A 8 12.50 9.81 13.14
N PHE A 9 12.54 10.56 12.04
CA PHE A 9 13.08 10.05 10.77
C PHE A 9 14.59 9.80 10.83
N ASN A 10 15.35 10.59 11.59
CA ASN A 10 16.77 10.31 11.85
C ASN A 10 16.94 9.00 12.65
N GLU A 11 16.09 8.76 13.64
CA GLU A 11 16.12 7.51 14.43
C GLU A 11 15.69 6.31 13.59
N LEU A 12 14.67 6.44 12.75
CA LEU A 12 14.29 5.39 11.79
C LEU A 12 15.48 5.03 10.89
N ALA A 13 16.12 6.02 10.27
CA ALA A 13 17.28 5.76 9.41
C ALA A 13 18.44 5.09 10.18
N ARG A 14 18.73 5.54 11.40
CA ARG A 14 19.77 4.95 12.24
C ARG A 14 19.54 3.46 12.49
N ARG A 15 18.28 3.05 12.67
CA ARG A 15 17.91 1.65 12.89
C ARG A 15 17.84 0.85 11.60
N TRP A 16 17.26 1.40 10.56
CA TRP A 16 17.00 0.69 9.31
C TRP A 16 18.24 0.50 8.44
N VAL A 17 19.19 1.44 8.40
CA VAL A 17 20.40 1.30 7.54
C VAL A 17 21.18 0.01 7.80
N PRO A 18 21.49 -0.38 9.06
CA PRO A 18 22.15 -1.67 9.31
C PRO A 18 21.32 -2.88 8.88
N ILE A 19 20.00 -2.80 9.02
CA ILE A 19 19.07 -3.86 8.59
C ILE A 19 19.09 -3.97 7.07
N PHE A 20 18.97 -2.87 6.35
CA PHE A 20 19.05 -2.84 4.90
C PHE A 20 20.38 -3.40 4.37
N ASN A 21 21.50 -3.03 4.96
CA ASN A 21 22.80 -3.57 4.60
C ASN A 21 22.81 -5.10 4.71
N HIS A 22 22.33 -5.63 5.85
CA HIS A 22 22.26 -7.07 6.07
C HIS A 22 21.40 -7.79 5.04
N TYR A 23 20.20 -7.26 4.72
CA TYR A 23 19.32 -7.85 3.72
C TYR A 23 19.89 -7.74 2.31
N GLN A 24 20.48 -6.59 1.96
CA GLN A 24 21.14 -6.40 0.66
C GLN A 24 22.31 -7.35 0.45
N ASP A 25 23.12 -7.59 1.48
CA ASP A 25 24.24 -8.55 1.44
C ASP A 25 23.76 -9.99 1.20
N ASN A 26 22.49 -10.28 1.49
CA ASN A 26 21.85 -11.56 1.25
C ASN A 26 20.93 -11.55 0.00
N GLY A 27 20.94 -10.48 -0.80
CA GLY A 27 20.17 -10.38 -2.04
C GLY A 27 18.65 -10.21 -1.80
N VAL A 28 18.26 -9.61 -0.68
CA VAL A 28 16.85 -9.41 -0.30
C VAL A 28 16.56 -7.92 -0.17
N ASP A 29 15.42 -7.48 -0.70
CA ASP A 29 14.88 -6.16 -0.51
C ASP A 29 13.75 -6.15 0.53
N ILE A 30 13.47 -4.99 1.11
CA ILE A 30 12.40 -4.80 2.09
C ILE A 30 11.36 -3.85 1.53
N GLY A 31 10.16 -4.36 1.26
CA GLY A 31 9.02 -3.56 0.83
C GLY A 31 8.23 -3.04 2.02
N PHE A 32 8.17 -1.71 2.18
CA PHE A 32 7.33 -1.05 3.17
C PHE A 32 5.93 -0.87 2.63
N GLU A 33 4.95 -1.34 3.34
CA GLU A 33 3.58 -0.92 3.13
C GLU A 33 3.37 0.47 3.72
N LEU A 34 2.90 1.41 2.91
CA LEU A 34 2.62 2.76 3.38
C LEU A 34 1.21 2.80 3.95
N HIS A 35 1.12 2.75 5.27
CA HIS A 35 -0.11 2.48 5.99
C HIS A 35 -0.48 3.62 6.96
N PRO A 36 -1.72 4.14 6.92
CA PRO A 36 -2.19 5.13 7.89
C PRO A 36 -2.07 4.62 9.34
N GLY A 37 -1.52 5.46 10.21
CA GLY A 37 -1.25 5.09 11.60
C GLY A 37 0.19 4.62 11.85
N GLU A 38 1.00 4.52 10.81
CA GLU A 38 2.43 4.27 10.87
C GLU A 38 3.23 5.53 10.52
N ASP A 39 4.57 5.47 10.65
CA ASP A 39 5.43 6.61 10.32
C ASP A 39 5.51 6.88 8.82
N LEU A 40 5.36 5.84 7.99
CA LEU A 40 5.33 5.90 6.54
C LEU A 40 3.92 5.59 6.04
N PHE A 41 3.20 6.59 5.54
CA PHE A 41 1.79 6.43 5.15
C PHE A 41 1.42 7.06 3.81
N ASP A 42 2.34 7.81 3.17
CA ASP A 42 2.15 8.43 1.87
C ASP A 42 3.49 8.67 1.16
N GLY A 43 3.44 9.24 -0.06
CA GLY A 43 4.64 9.56 -0.82
C GLY A 43 5.56 10.57 -0.13
N ALA A 44 4.98 11.55 0.56
CA ALA A 44 5.79 12.58 1.24
C ALA A 44 6.58 12.01 2.42
N THR A 45 5.98 11.15 3.23
CA THR A 45 6.66 10.47 4.34
C THR A 45 7.67 9.44 3.83
N TRP A 46 7.36 8.76 2.72
CA TRP A 46 8.31 7.89 2.03
C TRP A 46 9.55 8.66 1.55
N GLU A 47 9.38 9.79 0.90
CA GLU A 47 10.49 10.64 0.42
C GLU A 47 11.37 11.14 1.57
N MET A 48 10.74 11.55 2.70
CA MET A 48 11.48 11.93 3.91
C MET A 48 12.34 10.79 4.44
N PHE A 49 11.80 9.57 4.49
CA PHE A 49 12.54 8.40 4.92
C PHE A 49 13.66 8.05 3.94
N LEU A 50 13.35 8.04 2.64
CA LEU A 50 14.30 7.70 1.59
C LEU A 50 15.49 8.65 1.57
N ASP A 51 15.26 9.96 1.81
CA ASP A 51 16.34 10.95 1.98
C ASP A 51 17.23 10.60 3.17
N LYS A 52 16.66 10.29 4.33
CA LYS A 52 17.42 9.94 5.54
C LYS A 52 18.24 8.65 5.41
N VAL A 53 17.74 7.67 4.66
CA VAL A 53 18.50 6.44 4.36
C VAL A 53 19.35 6.57 3.08
N LYS A 54 19.48 7.80 2.53
CA LYS A 54 20.31 8.13 1.35
C LYS A 54 19.96 7.29 0.11
N GLY A 55 18.67 7.07 -0.12
CA GLY A 55 18.19 6.30 -1.25
C GLY A 55 18.62 4.83 -1.23
N HIS A 56 18.74 4.22 -0.05
CA HIS A 56 19.22 2.84 0.09
C HIS A 56 18.47 1.89 -0.85
N LYS A 57 19.21 1.05 -1.57
CA LYS A 57 18.64 0.20 -2.64
C LYS A 57 17.66 -0.85 -2.12
N ALA A 58 17.91 -1.40 -0.93
CA ALA A 58 17.04 -2.39 -0.31
C ALA A 58 15.75 -1.78 0.29
N ALA A 59 15.62 -0.44 0.32
CA ALA A 59 14.40 0.22 0.74
C ALA A 59 13.42 0.29 -0.45
N MET A 60 12.40 -0.53 -0.43
CA MET A 60 11.39 -0.69 -1.47
C MET A 60 9.98 -0.48 -0.92
N ILE A 61 8.99 -0.46 -1.78
CA ILE A 61 7.58 -0.26 -1.45
C ILE A 61 6.81 -1.55 -1.71
N ASN A 62 6.02 -1.98 -0.74
CA ASN A 62 4.90 -2.87 -0.94
C ASN A 62 3.67 -2.00 -1.19
N TYR A 63 3.25 -1.93 -2.45
CA TYR A 63 2.20 -1.03 -2.89
C TYR A 63 0.81 -1.57 -2.52
N ASP A 64 0.06 -0.83 -1.70
CA ASP A 64 -1.32 -1.13 -1.36
C ASP A 64 -2.24 0.06 -1.74
N PRO A 65 -3.02 -0.06 -2.82
CA PRO A 65 -3.90 1.01 -3.28
C PRO A 65 -5.09 1.27 -2.36
N SER A 66 -5.48 0.31 -1.54
CA SER A 66 -6.66 0.43 -0.68
C SER A 66 -6.49 1.51 0.38
N HIS A 67 -5.29 1.60 0.96
CA HIS A 67 -4.94 2.65 1.92
C HIS A 67 -4.90 4.03 1.27
N PHE A 68 -4.42 4.10 0.02
CA PHE A 68 -4.38 5.36 -0.73
C PHE A 68 -5.76 5.82 -1.16
N LEU A 69 -6.63 4.90 -1.60
CA LEU A 69 -8.04 5.22 -1.89
C LEU A 69 -8.72 5.82 -0.66
N LEU A 70 -8.55 5.19 0.51
CA LEU A 70 -9.14 5.69 1.76
C LEU A 70 -8.56 7.04 2.19
N GLN A 71 -7.31 7.32 1.86
CA GLN A 71 -6.66 8.63 2.09
C GLN A 71 -7.02 9.67 1.03
N GLN A 72 -7.76 9.31 -0.03
CA GLN A 72 -8.06 10.18 -1.17
C GLN A 72 -6.79 10.60 -1.94
N LEU A 73 -5.75 9.77 -1.90
CA LEU A 73 -4.53 9.94 -2.68
C LEU A 73 -4.72 9.34 -4.06
N ASP A 74 -4.18 9.98 -5.11
CA ASP A 74 -4.17 9.42 -6.46
C ASP A 74 -3.19 8.25 -6.54
N TYR A 75 -3.72 7.05 -6.31
CA TYR A 75 -2.93 5.82 -6.26
C TYR A 75 -2.39 5.40 -7.64
N LEU A 76 -2.99 5.86 -8.74
CA LEU A 76 -2.46 5.61 -10.09
C LEU A 76 -1.26 6.52 -10.37
N ALA A 77 -1.36 7.81 -10.05
CA ALA A 77 -0.23 8.73 -10.14
C ALA A 77 0.93 8.34 -9.19
N PHE A 78 0.62 7.68 -8.05
CA PHE A 78 1.64 7.14 -7.16
C PHE A 78 2.55 6.13 -7.87
N ILE A 79 2.00 5.26 -8.73
CA ILE A 79 2.80 4.32 -9.52
C ILE A 79 3.74 5.07 -10.45
N ASP A 80 3.26 6.13 -11.12
CA ASP A 80 4.10 6.94 -12.03
C ASP A 80 5.31 7.58 -11.31
N LEU A 81 5.15 7.94 -10.04
CA LEU A 81 6.20 8.56 -9.24
C LEU A 81 7.22 7.57 -8.68
N TYR A 82 6.77 6.36 -8.30
CA TYR A 82 7.57 5.45 -7.48
C TYR A 82 7.71 4.04 -8.06
N TYR A 83 7.41 3.81 -9.35
CA TYR A 83 7.45 2.48 -9.99
C TYR A 83 8.78 1.76 -9.79
N ASP A 84 9.89 2.48 -9.77
CA ASP A 84 11.25 1.93 -9.60
C ASP A 84 11.53 1.45 -8.16
N ARG A 85 10.62 1.74 -7.24
CA ARG A 85 10.66 1.33 -5.83
C ARG A 85 9.59 0.31 -5.47
N ILE A 86 8.61 0.07 -6.32
CA ILE A 86 7.56 -0.92 -6.06
C ILE A 86 8.09 -2.32 -6.35
N ASN A 87 8.29 -3.13 -5.30
CA ASN A 87 8.77 -4.51 -5.43
C ASN A 87 7.76 -5.58 -4.98
N ALA A 88 6.66 -5.16 -4.39
CA ALA A 88 5.52 -6.01 -4.05
C ALA A 88 4.22 -5.22 -4.23
N PHE A 89 3.13 -5.93 -4.50
CA PHE A 89 1.81 -5.34 -4.69
C PHE A 89 0.79 -6.12 -3.88
N HIS A 90 0.18 -5.48 -2.89
CA HIS A 90 -1.00 -5.97 -2.21
C HIS A 90 -2.25 -5.68 -3.02
N VAL A 91 -2.85 -6.72 -3.57
CA VAL A 91 -4.13 -6.63 -4.26
C VAL A 91 -5.22 -6.65 -3.19
N LYS A 92 -5.59 -5.47 -2.73
CA LYS A 92 -6.54 -5.22 -1.65
C LYS A 92 -7.53 -4.15 -2.06
N ASP A 93 -8.80 -4.41 -1.88
CA ASP A 93 -9.86 -3.51 -2.30
C ASP A 93 -10.45 -2.74 -1.13
N ALA A 94 -10.94 -1.54 -1.43
CA ALA A 94 -11.58 -0.67 -0.47
C ALA A 94 -12.69 0.15 -1.14
N GLU A 95 -13.59 0.67 -0.33
CA GLU A 95 -14.59 1.64 -0.75
C GLU A 95 -14.66 2.80 0.23
N PHE A 96 -14.93 3.99 -0.28
CA PHE A 96 -15.28 5.14 0.53
C PHE A 96 -16.61 5.73 0.03
N ASN A 97 -17.62 5.70 0.89
CA ASN A 97 -18.96 6.18 0.60
C ASN A 97 -19.19 7.48 1.39
N PRO A 98 -18.86 8.66 0.81
CA PRO A 98 -18.93 9.92 1.50
C PRO A 98 -20.37 10.24 1.92
N ASN A 99 -20.51 10.75 3.12
CA ASN A 99 -21.79 11.22 3.65
C ASN A 99 -21.55 12.41 4.59
N GLY A 100 -22.61 13.13 4.93
CA GLY A 100 -22.50 14.34 5.78
C GLY A 100 -22.23 14.05 7.25
N ARG A 101 -22.13 12.81 7.66
CA ARG A 101 -22.01 12.40 9.07
C ARG A 101 -20.65 11.83 9.43
N GLN A 102 -19.99 11.14 8.50
CA GLN A 102 -18.79 10.34 8.76
C GLN A 102 -17.73 10.54 7.67
N GLY A 103 -16.48 10.58 8.07
CA GLY A 103 -15.33 10.44 7.20
C GLY A 103 -14.71 9.04 7.28
N VAL A 104 -13.56 8.86 6.67
CA VAL A 104 -12.82 7.57 6.66
C VAL A 104 -12.52 7.09 8.09
N TYR A 105 -12.07 8.01 8.95
CA TYR A 105 -11.72 7.71 10.35
C TYR A 105 -12.91 7.80 11.31
N SER A 106 -14.14 7.58 10.81
CA SER A 106 -15.36 7.61 11.63
C SER A 106 -15.27 6.61 12.77
N GLY A 107 -14.78 7.11 13.91
CA GLY A 107 -14.33 6.30 15.02
C GLY A 107 -15.42 5.50 15.71
N TYR A 108 -14.97 4.46 16.40
CA TYR A 108 -15.74 3.65 17.36
C TYR A 108 -16.95 2.92 16.80
N GLN A 109 -17.06 2.78 15.48
CA GLN A 109 -18.11 1.99 14.84
C GLN A 109 -17.55 0.67 14.29
N PRO A 110 -18.37 -0.40 14.26
CA PRO A 110 -18.04 -1.61 13.52
C PRO A 110 -17.72 -1.28 12.05
N TRP A 111 -16.78 -1.99 11.45
CA TRP A 111 -16.36 -1.78 10.07
C TRP A 111 -17.53 -1.74 9.08
N LEU A 112 -18.53 -2.59 9.29
CA LEU A 112 -19.74 -2.64 8.46
C LEU A 112 -20.45 -1.29 8.34
N ASN A 113 -20.38 -0.42 9.37
CA ASN A 113 -21.08 0.84 9.44
C ASN A 113 -20.20 2.06 9.12
N ARG A 114 -18.93 1.84 8.76
CA ARG A 114 -18.01 2.92 8.40
C ARG A 114 -18.24 3.39 6.96
N ALA A 115 -18.01 4.68 6.71
CA ALA A 115 -18.03 5.25 5.37
C ALA A 115 -16.87 4.74 4.51
N GLY A 116 -15.68 4.59 5.11
CA GLY A 116 -14.52 3.96 4.50
C GLY A 116 -14.28 2.58 5.08
N ARG A 117 -14.15 1.56 4.22
CA ARG A 117 -13.95 0.16 4.64
C ARG A 117 -13.30 -0.67 3.54
N PHE A 118 -12.66 -1.76 3.95
CA PHE A 118 -12.10 -2.72 3.01
C PHE A 118 -13.17 -3.68 2.46
N ARG A 119 -12.94 -4.15 1.24
CA ARG A 119 -13.87 -4.99 0.49
C ARG A 119 -13.16 -6.20 -0.12
N SER A 120 -13.93 -7.25 -0.41
CA SER A 120 -13.45 -8.32 -1.30
C SER A 120 -13.12 -7.75 -2.68
N LEU A 121 -12.14 -8.35 -3.36
CA LEU A 121 -11.66 -7.87 -4.65
C LEU A 121 -12.79 -7.74 -5.68
N GLY A 122 -12.90 -6.58 -6.30
CA GLY A 122 -13.93 -6.25 -7.27
C GLY A 122 -15.27 -5.77 -6.69
N ASP A 123 -15.44 -5.80 -5.36
CA ASP A 123 -16.63 -5.28 -4.69
C ASP A 123 -16.45 -3.83 -4.21
N GLY A 124 -15.22 -3.31 -4.27
CA GLY A 124 -14.86 -1.96 -3.85
C GLY A 124 -14.75 -0.96 -5.00
N GLN A 125 -13.86 -0.01 -4.86
CA GLN A 125 -13.71 1.12 -5.78
C GLN A 125 -12.30 1.27 -6.35
N VAL A 126 -11.38 0.34 -6.05
CA VAL A 126 -10.02 0.37 -6.59
C VAL A 126 -10.04 0.01 -8.08
N ASP A 127 -9.43 0.85 -8.92
CA ASP A 127 -9.27 0.57 -10.35
C ASP A 127 -8.11 -0.39 -10.61
N PHE A 128 -8.31 -1.67 -10.34
CA PHE A 128 -7.30 -2.69 -10.58
C PHE A 128 -6.87 -2.78 -12.04
N LYS A 129 -7.78 -2.54 -12.98
CA LYS A 129 -7.44 -2.55 -14.41
C LYS A 129 -6.43 -1.47 -14.74
N GLY A 130 -6.61 -0.27 -14.21
CA GLY A 130 -5.66 0.84 -14.35
C GLY A 130 -4.32 0.52 -13.68
N ILE A 131 -4.34 -0.06 -12.48
CA ILE A 131 -3.14 -0.45 -11.75
C ILE A 131 -2.33 -1.49 -12.51
N PHE A 132 -2.93 -2.61 -12.90
CA PHE A 132 -2.23 -3.67 -13.64
C PHE A 132 -1.68 -3.16 -14.98
N SER A 133 -2.42 -2.29 -15.68
CA SER A 133 -1.95 -1.67 -16.92
C SER A 133 -0.69 -0.81 -16.69
N LYS A 134 -0.67 0.01 -15.64
CA LYS A 134 0.51 0.83 -15.30
C LYS A 134 1.70 -0.01 -14.84
N LEU A 135 1.46 -0.98 -13.99
CA LEU A 135 2.53 -1.88 -13.53
C LEU A 135 3.16 -2.65 -14.71
N LEU A 136 2.34 -3.09 -15.66
CA LEU A 136 2.82 -3.71 -16.90
C LEU A 136 3.63 -2.73 -17.76
N GLU A 137 3.16 -1.49 -17.94
CA GLU A 137 3.86 -0.43 -18.68
C GLU A 137 5.27 -0.18 -18.11
N TYR A 138 5.40 -0.18 -16.79
CA TYR A 138 6.69 0.00 -16.11
C TYR A 138 7.51 -1.30 -15.94
N GLY A 139 7.04 -2.41 -16.52
CA GLY A 139 7.77 -3.68 -16.49
C GLY A 139 7.83 -4.33 -15.11
N TYR A 140 6.82 -4.11 -14.27
CA TYR A 140 6.73 -4.77 -12.97
C TYR A 140 6.74 -6.28 -13.13
N ASN A 141 7.67 -6.95 -12.45
CA ASN A 141 7.87 -8.39 -12.53
C ASN A 141 8.08 -8.97 -11.13
N SER A 142 7.08 -8.83 -10.27
CA SER A 142 7.10 -9.35 -8.90
C SER A 142 5.71 -9.85 -8.50
N TRP A 143 5.46 -9.99 -7.20
CA TRP A 143 4.27 -10.63 -6.68
C TRP A 143 3.07 -9.70 -6.62
N ALA A 144 1.92 -10.16 -7.13
CA ALA A 144 0.60 -9.61 -6.86
C ALA A 144 -0.05 -10.49 -5.78
N VAL A 145 -0.04 -10.02 -4.55
CA VAL A 145 -0.43 -10.79 -3.36
C VAL A 145 -1.87 -10.45 -2.99
N LEU A 146 -2.74 -11.45 -2.93
CA LEU A 146 -4.07 -11.26 -2.36
C LEU A 146 -3.93 -10.90 -0.88
N GLU A 147 -4.30 -9.66 -0.55
CA GLU A 147 -4.56 -9.26 0.83
C GLU A 147 -6.05 -9.03 1.00
N TRP A 148 -6.67 -9.81 1.88
CA TRP A 148 -8.11 -9.77 2.04
C TRP A 148 -8.52 -9.29 3.43
N GLU A 149 -9.22 -8.16 3.44
CA GLU A 149 -9.95 -7.65 4.59
C GLU A 149 -11.34 -7.23 4.14
N CYS A 150 -12.35 -7.93 4.56
CA CYS A 150 -13.72 -7.58 4.24
C CYS A 150 -14.64 -7.81 5.44
N CYS A 151 -15.44 -6.82 5.76
CA CYS A 151 -16.39 -6.92 6.87
C CYS A 151 -17.74 -7.55 6.49
N ILE A 152 -17.91 -7.96 5.22
CA ILE A 152 -19.19 -8.43 4.67
C ILE A 152 -19.12 -9.92 4.29
N LYS A 153 -18.14 -10.33 3.49
CA LYS A 153 -17.95 -11.71 3.05
C LYS A 153 -17.16 -12.55 4.07
N SER A 154 -17.27 -13.86 3.99
CA SER A 154 -16.42 -14.74 4.77
C SER A 154 -15.00 -14.85 4.20
N PRO A 155 -13.99 -15.21 5.03
CA PRO A 155 -12.63 -15.45 4.55
C PRO A 155 -12.54 -16.50 3.44
N GLU A 156 -13.32 -17.58 3.55
CA GLU A 156 -13.35 -18.66 2.56
C GLU A 156 -13.88 -18.15 1.21
N GLN A 157 -14.93 -17.33 1.23
CA GLN A 157 -15.47 -16.71 0.03
C GLN A 157 -14.48 -15.73 -0.58
N GLY A 158 -13.88 -14.88 0.23
CA GLY A 158 -12.88 -13.92 -0.23
C GLY A 158 -11.65 -14.57 -0.87
N ALA A 159 -11.17 -15.66 -0.28
CA ALA A 159 -10.05 -16.43 -0.84
C ALA A 159 -10.43 -17.13 -2.16
N ALA A 160 -11.63 -17.71 -2.24
CA ALA A 160 -12.10 -18.39 -3.45
C ALA A 160 -12.31 -17.45 -4.63
N GLU A 161 -12.73 -16.21 -4.39
CA GLU A 161 -12.96 -15.19 -5.41
C GLU A 161 -11.66 -14.44 -5.77
N GLY A 162 -10.78 -14.20 -4.80
CA GLY A 162 -9.64 -13.30 -4.94
C GLY A 162 -8.55 -13.82 -5.88
N ALA A 163 -8.16 -15.08 -5.79
CA ALA A 163 -7.13 -15.64 -6.66
C ALA A 163 -7.54 -15.65 -8.14
N PRO A 164 -8.76 -16.08 -8.52
CA PRO A 164 -9.24 -15.95 -9.90
C PRO A 164 -9.35 -14.49 -10.37
N PHE A 165 -9.72 -13.56 -9.47
CA PHE A 165 -9.77 -12.14 -9.80
C PHE A 165 -8.39 -11.63 -10.23
N ILE A 166 -7.35 -11.90 -9.45
CA ILE A 166 -5.97 -11.50 -9.76
C ILE A 166 -5.52 -12.15 -11.07
N ALA A 167 -5.72 -13.48 -11.20
CA ALA A 167 -5.34 -14.20 -12.41
C ALA A 167 -6.01 -13.64 -13.69
N GLY A 168 -7.22 -13.12 -13.58
CA GLY A 168 -7.93 -12.50 -14.69
C GLY A 168 -7.35 -11.15 -15.17
N HIS A 169 -6.43 -10.55 -14.40
CA HIS A 169 -5.73 -9.31 -14.75
C HIS A 169 -4.30 -9.55 -15.24
N ILE A 170 -3.75 -10.74 -15.05
CA ILE A 170 -2.40 -11.13 -15.47
C ILE A 170 -2.51 -11.69 -16.89
N ILE A 171 -1.76 -11.11 -17.82
CA ILE A 171 -1.66 -11.57 -19.21
C ILE A 171 -0.33 -12.32 -19.31
N ASP A 172 -0.37 -13.60 -19.69
CA ASP A 172 0.79 -14.44 -19.99
C ASP A 172 1.46 -14.01 -21.31
#